data_6594c4fb52ef9d3ac4ba6c58893ba86d
#
_entry.id   6594c4fb52ef9d3ac4ba6c58893ba86d
#
_cell.length_a   1.000
_cell.length_b   1.000
_cell.length_c   1.000
_cell.angle_alpha   90.00
_cell.angle_beta   90.00
_cell.angle_gamma   90.00
#
_symmetry.space_group_name_H-M   'P 1'
#
loop_
_entity.id
_entity.type
_entity.pdbx_description
1 polymer ?
#
loop_
_entity_poly.entity_id
_entity_poly.type
_entity_poly.pdbx_seq_one_letter_code
_entity_poly.pdbx_strand_id
1 'polypeptide(L)'
;MRQILRRRSFNRSERGQSMVEMALMMTMLLVVLSGVLDLGRGFFSFIAIQNAAAEGALYAAINPRCRDASVTGCGNPNNVVFRAQNESPNGLVDKQKMAITVSCDDGTTCGSGALIEGQPITVTIVYQFQMLGPFSVAVPNGQLYFKAHAVQDILDVK
;
A
#
# COMPACT_ATOMS: atom_id res chain seq x y z
N MET A 1 36.19 15.64 68.73
CA MET A 1 35.13 15.16 67.80
C MET A 1 35.72 15.19 66.39
N ARG A 2 36.16 14.04 65.83
CA ARG A 2 36.63 13.90 64.42
C ARG A 2 35.49 13.34 63.61
N GLN A 3 34.86 14.16 62.76
CA GLN A 3 33.91 13.70 61.72
C GLN A 3 34.69 12.99 60.61
N ILE A 4 34.49 11.70 60.51
CA ILE A 4 34.99 10.87 59.45
C ILE A 4 34.09 11.11 58.25
N LEU A 5 34.52 11.97 57.31
CA LEU A 5 33.91 12.15 56.01
C LEU A 5 34.07 10.85 55.21
N ARG A 6 33.06 10.01 55.21
CA ARG A 6 32.97 8.79 54.40
C ARG A 6 32.85 9.22 52.94
N ARG A 7 33.96 9.30 52.25
CA ARG A 7 33.99 9.47 50.78
C ARG A 7 33.27 8.31 50.14
N ARG A 8 32.06 8.53 49.66
CA ARG A 8 31.38 7.59 48.77
C ARG A 8 32.24 7.43 47.54
N SER A 9 32.94 6.29 47.43
CA SER A 9 33.57 5.86 46.19
C SER A 9 32.50 5.61 45.17
N PHE A 10 32.31 6.54 44.26
CA PHE A 10 31.41 6.38 43.11
C PHE A 10 32.06 5.30 42.20
N ASN A 11 31.46 4.09 42.25
CA ASN A 11 31.95 2.95 41.49
C ASN A 11 31.83 3.26 39.99
N ARG A 12 32.97 3.35 39.30
CA ARG A 12 33.03 3.56 37.85
C ARG A 12 32.34 2.49 37.05
N SER A 13 32.13 1.27 37.59
CA SER A 13 31.43 0.15 36.96
C SER A 13 29.94 0.40 36.76
N GLU A 14 29.28 1.13 37.69
CA GLU A 14 27.85 1.43 37.59
C GLU A 14 27.50 2.34 36.42
N ARG A 15 28.40 3.25 36.03
CA ARG A 15 28.22 4.12 34.86
C ARG A 15 28.27 3.35 33.53
N GLY A 16 29.11 2.33 33.43
CA GLY A 16 29.20 1.48 32.24
C GLY A 16 27.96 0.61 32.05
N GLN A 17 27.42 0.05 33.13
CA GLN A 17 26.20 -0.76 33.08
C GLN A 17 24.99 0.05 32.61
N SER A 18 24.78 1.23 33.15
CA SER A 18 23.70 2.13 32.76
C SER A 18 23.75 2.53 31.26
N MET A 19 24.95 2.71 30.70
CA MET A 19 25.12 2.98 29.26
C MET A 19 24.74 1.78 28.39
N VAL A 20 25.07 0.56 28.83
CA VAL A 20 24.68 -0.66 28.10
C VAL A 20 23.16 -0.87 28.13
N GLU A 21 22.53 -0.68 29.28
CA GLU A 21 21.07 -0.76 29.41
C GLU A 21 20.37 0.26 28.50
N MET A 22 20.86 1.51 28.49
CA MET A 22 20.34 2.56 27.62
C MET A 22 20.51 2.20 26.15
N ALA A 23 21.64 1.66 25.73
CA ALA A 23 21.89 1.25 24.35
C ALA A 23 20.94 0.13 23.91
N LEU A 24 20.69 -0.87 24.78
CA LEU A 24 19.74 -1.95 24.49
C LEU A 24 18.29 -1.43 24.38
N MET A 25 17.87 -0.56 25.32
CA MET A 25 16.56 0.06 25.27
C MET A 25 16.35 0.89 24.00
N MET A 26 17.36 1.66 23.61
CA MET A 26 17.32 2.51 22.41
C MET A 26 17.23 1.68 21.13
N THR A 27 17.98 0.57 21.06
CA THR A 27 17.92 -0.35 19.92
C THR A 27 16.52 -0.96 19.79
N MET A 28 15.93 -1.43 20.89
CA MET A 28 14.57 -1.96 20.91
C MET A 28 13.54 -0.91 20.48
N LEU A 29 13.67 0.32 20.99
CA LEU A 29 12.79 1.43 20.60
C LEU A 29 12.87 1.73 19.09
N LEU A 30 14.07 1.75 18.51
CA LEU A 30 14.26 1.98 17.08
C LEU A 30 13.64 0.87 16.22
N VAL A 31 13.73 -0.39 16.65
CA VAL A 31 13.07 -1.52 15.97
C VAL A 31 11.56 -1.34 15.97
N VAL A 32 10.96 -1.02 17.12
CA VAL A 32 9.51 -0.78 17.24
C VAL A 32 9.08 0.41 16.37
N LEU A 33 9.83 1.52 16.44
CA LEU A 33 9.53 2.72 15.65
C LEU A 33 9.57 2.43 14.14
N SER A 34 10.56 1.66 13.68
CA SER A 34 10.65 1.22 12.28
C SER A 34 9.41 0.42 11.85
N GLY A 35 8.91 -0.48 12.71
CA GLY A 35 7.69 -1.24 12.44
C GLY A 35 6.45 -0.35 12.33
N VAL A 36 6.33 0.65 13.21
CA VAL A 36 5.22 1.62 13.14
C VAL A 36 5.27 2.44 11.83
N LEU A 37 6.46 2.84 11.39
CA LEU A 37 6.62 3.56 10.12
C LEU A 37 6.25 2.69 8.91
N ASP A 38 6.66 1.42 8.87
CA ASP A 38 6.28 0.50 7.79
C ASP A 38 4.77 0.23 7.78
N LEU A 39 4.15 0.05 8.94
CA LEU A 39 2.69 -0.08 9.07
C LEU A 39 1.96 1.18 8.57
N GLY A 40 2.43 2.36 8.95
CA GLY A 40 1.85 3.64 8.50
C GLY A 40 1.90 3.77 6.98
N ARG A 41 3.06 3.49 6.37
CA ARG A 41 3.21 3.49 4.91
C ARG A 41 2.30 2.45 4.23
N GLY A 42 2.23 1.24 4.79
CA GLY A 42 1.34 0.19 4.29
C GLY A 42 -0.13 0.60 4.33
N PHE A 43 -0.57 1.20 5.42
CA PHE A 43 -1.93 1.69 5.58
C PHE A 43 -2.30 2.79 4.57
N PHE A 44 -1.42 3.78 4.38
CA PHE A 44 -1.64 4.82 3.37
C PHE A 44 -1.63 4.25 1.95
N SER A 45 -0.75 3.30 1.64
CA SER A 45 -0.76 2.62 0.34
C SER A 45 -2.05 1.84 0.12
N PHE A 46 -2.58 1.18 1.16
CA PHE A 46 -3.84 0.46 1.08
C PHE A 46 -5.02 1.39 0.79
N ILE A 47 -5.12 2.53 1.48
CA ILE A 47 -6.16 3.53 1.19
C ILE A 47 -6.03 4.06 -0.25
N ALA A 48 -4.81 4.33 -0.70
CA ALA A 48 -4.56 4.85 -2.04
C ALA A 48 -5.02 3.87 -3.13
N ILE A 49 -4.76 2.56 -2.99
CA ILE A 49 -5.24 1.57 -3.97
C ILE A 49 -6.76 1.34 -3.90
N GLN A 50 -7.38 1.53 -2.73
CA GLN A 50 -8.85 1.51 -2.59
C GLN A 50 -9.49 2.66 -3.38
N ASN A 51 -8.97 3.88 -3.23
CA ASN A 51 -9.45 5.04 -3.99
C ASN A 51 -9.20 4.85 -5.49
N ALA A 52 -8.04 4.34 -5.87
CA ALA A 52 -7.70 4.04 -7.26
C ALA A 52 -8.65 3.00 -7.88
N ALA A 53 -9.04 1.96 -7.12
CA ALA A 53 -10.02 0.98 -7.58
C ALA A 53 -11.42 1.60 -7.75
N ALA A 54 -11.82 2.46 -6.82
CA ALA A 54 -13.11 3.17 -6.90
C ALA A 54 -13.18 4.11 -8.11
N GLU A 55 -12.14 4.93 -8.36
CA GLU A 55 -12.08 5.81 -9.53
C GLU A 55 -12.06 5.00 -10.84
N GLY A 56 -11.28 3.91 -10.89
CA GLY A 56 -11.28 3.01 -12.03
C GLY A 56 -12.65 2.41 -12.30
N ALA A 57 -13.38 1.98 -11.26
CA ALA A 57 -14.70 1.40 -11.39
C ALA A 57 -15.75 2.44 -11.85
N LEU A 58 -15.69 3.68 -11.34
CA LEU A 58 -16.55 4.78 -11.79
C LEU A 58 -16.32 5.07 -13.28
N TYR A 59 -15.07 5.13 -13.72
CA TYR A 59 -14.77 5.33 -15.13
C TYR A 59 -15.23 4.16 -15.98
N ALA A 60 -15.04 2.92 -15.50
CA ALA A 60 -15.47 1.70 -16.18
C ALA A 60 -17.00 1.62 -16.34
N ALA A 61 -17.77 2.12 -15.35
CA ALA A 61 -19.23 2.17 -15.42
C ALA A 61 -19.75 3.03 -16.58
N ILE A 62 -19.01 4.09 -16.94
CA ILE A 62 -19.39 5.02 -18.02
C ILE A 62 -18.75 4.60 -19.35
N ASN A 63 -17.57 4.01 -19.31
CA ASN A 63 -16.78 3.61 -20.48
C ASN A 63 -16.32 2.14 -20.38
N PRO A 64 -17.25 1.17 -20.35
CA PRO A 64 -16.92 -0.23 -20.04
C PRO A 64 -16.06 -0.92 -21.09
N ARG A 65 -16.02 -0.38 -22.32
CA ARG A 65 -15.15 -0.88 -23.41
C ARG A 65 -13.70 -0.42 -23.28
N CYS A 66 -13.44 0.73 -22.60
CA CYS A 66 -12.11 1.32 -22.50
C CYS A 66 -11.33 0.83 -21.26
N ARG A 67 -11.02 -0.47 -21.22
CA ARG A 67 -10.29 -1.09 -20.11
C ARG A 67 -8.86 -0.58 -19.98
N ASP A 68 -8.13 -0.57 -21.08
CA ASP A 68 -6.72 -0.20 -21.15
C ASP A 68 -6.41 0.49 -22.50
N ALA A 69 -5.18 0.95 -22.65
CA ALA A 69 -4.72 1.67 -23.83
C ALA A 69 -4.59 0.80 -25.11
N SER A 70 -4.72 -0.52 -25.01
CA SER A 70 -4.64 -1.43 -26.17
C SER A 70 -5.95 -1.45 -26.98
N VAL A 71 -7.06 -1.01 -26.38
CA VAL A 71 -8.35 -0.93 -27.04
C VAL A 71 -8.38 0.28 -27.98
N THR A 72 -8.80 0.05 -29.21
CA THR A 72 -8.90 1.12 -30.24
C THR A 72 -9.82 2.24 -29.77
N GLY A 73 -9.33 3.48 -29.80
CA GLY A 73 -10.05 4.67 -29.35
C GLY A 73 -9.93 4.97 -27.84
N CYS A 74 -9.28 4.09 -27.05
CA CYS A 74 -9.14 4.20 -25.61
C CYS A 74 -7.69 4.52 -25.18
N GLY A 75 -6.97 5.32 -25.96
CA GLY A 75 -5.63 5.77 -25.59
C GLY A 75 -5.63 6.62 -24.31
N ASN A 76 -4.46 6.75 -23.67
CA ASN A 76 -4.28 7.60 -22.50
C ASN A 76 -4.68 9.07 -22.79
N PRO A 77 -5.43 9.73 -21.92
CA PRO A 77 -5.88 9.34 -20.56
C PRO A 77 -7.25 8.61 -20.48
N ASN A 78 -7.80 8.14 -21.61
CA ASN A 78 -9.19 7.72 -21.73
C ASN A 78 -9.38 6.20 -21.54
N ASN A 79 -8.79 5.62 -20.49
CA ASN A 79 -9.00 4.22 -20.13
C ASN A 79 -8.98 4.01 -18.61
N VAL A 80 -9.57 2.88 -18.17
CA VAL A 80 -9.71 2.52 -16.76
C VAL A 80 -8.35 2.40 -16.06
N VAL A 81 -7.40 1.71 -16.68
CA VAL A 81 -6.07 1.48 -16.11
C VAL A 81 -5.35 2.80 -15.84
N PHE A 82 -5.37 3.72 -16.82
CA PHE A 82 -4.75 5.04 -16.66
C PHE A 82 -5.40 5.85 -15.55
N ARG A 83 -6.75 5.86 -15.48
CA ARG A 83 -7.49 6.58 -14.44
C ARG A 83 -7.14 6.04 -13.05
N ALA A 84 -7.22 4.73 -12.85
CA ALA A 84 -6.86 4.10 -11.59
C ALA A 84 -5.39 4.35 -11.19
N GLN A 85 -4.45 4.29 -12.13
CA GLN A 85 -3.03 4.56 -11.83
C GLN A 85 -2.74 6.02 -11.47
N ASN A 86 -3.53 6.97 -11.95
CA ASN A 86 -3.28 8.40 -11.74
C ASN A 86 -4.12 9.01 -10.61
N GLU A 87 -5.03 8.25 -10.00
CA GLU A 87 -5.76 8.68 -8.82
C GLU A 87 -4.85 8.78 -7.58
N SER A 88 -3.92 7.87 -7.43
CA SER A 88 -2.96 7.92 -6.32
C SER A 88 -1.94 9.04 -6.47
N PRO A 89 -1.73 9.88 -5.44
CA PRO A 89 -0.70 10.93 -5.46
C PRO A 89 0.68 10.35 -5.77
N ASN A 90 1.45 11.07 -6.59
CA ASN A 90 2.81 10.68 -6.93
C ASN A 90 3.65 10.52 -5.64
N GLY A 91 4.21 9.32 -5.43
CA GLY A 91 5.14 9.01 -4.34
C GLY A 91 4.59 8.12 -3.22
N LEU A 92 3.27 7.96 -3.06
CA LEU A 92 2.70 7.03 -2.08
C LEU A 92 2.61 5.59 -2.59
N VAL A 93 2.29 5.43 -3.88
CA VAL A 93 2.16 4.14 -4.54
C VAL A 93 2.94 4.16 -5.83
N ASP A 94 3.79 3.16 -6.02
CA ASP A 94 4.52 2.96 -7.26
C ASP A 94 3.59 2.35 -8.32
N LYS A 95 3.27 3.12 -9.35
CA LYS A 95 2.37 2.72 -10.44
C LYS A 95 2.82 1.45 -11.17
N GLN A 96 4.13 1.19 -11.23
CA GLN A 96 4.70 0.02 -11.89
C GLN A 96 4.46 -1.28 -11.09
N LYS A 97 4.18 -1.15 -9.78
CA LYS A 97 3.89 -2.28 -8.89
C LYS A 97 2.40 -2.53 -8.72
N MET A 98 1.56 -1.84 -9.48
CA MET A 98 0.10 -2.01 -9.50
C MET A 98 -0.29 -2.90 -10.69
N ALA A 99 -0.82 -4.07 -10.41
CA ALA A 99 -1.51 -4.90 -11.41
C ALA A 99 -3.02 -4.60 -11.33
N ILE A 100 -3.56 -4.06 -12.41
CA ILE A 100 -4.97 -3.66 -12.51
C ILE A 100 -5.69 -4.59 -13.46
N THR A 101 -6.80 -5.17 -13.01
CA THR A 101 -7.64 -6.08 -13.79
C THR A 101 -9.08 -5.57 -13.77
N VAL A 102 -9.70 -5.52 -14.93
CA VAL A 102 -11.11 -5.18 -15.10
C VAL A 102 -11.86 -6.45 -15.52
N SER A 103 -12.86 -6.84 -14.73
CA SER A 103 -13.68 -8.03 -14.96
C SER A 103 -15.17 -7.69 -14.92
N CYS A 104 -15.98 -8.45 -15.65
CA CYS A 104 -17.43 -8.37 -15.61
C CYS A 104 -18.02 -9.47 -14.70
N ASP A 105 -19.34 -9.52 -14.59
CA ASP A 105 -20.12 -10.34 -13.65
C ASP A 105 -19.71 -11.83 -13.56
N ASP A 106 -19.26 -12.41 -14.65
CA ASP A 106 -18.84 -13.81 -14.73
C ASP A 106 -17.36 -14.03 -14.31
N GLY A 107 -16.67 -13.00 -13.80
CA GLY A 107 -15.24 -13.05 -13.49
C GLY A 107 -14.33 -13.11 -14.72
N THR A 108 -14.90 -13.05 -15.93
CA THR A 108 -14.13 -12.98 -17.18
C THR A 108 -13.72 -11.55 -17.51
N THR A 109 -12.71 -11.42 -18.36
CA THR A 109 -12.28 -10.10 -18.83
C THR A 109 -13.38 -9.48 -19.68
N CYS A 110 -13.90 -8.32 -19.32
CA CYS A 110 -14.87 -7.59 -20.13
C CYS A 110 -14.31 -7.32 -21.54
N GLY A 111 -14.72 -8.03 -22.54
CA GLY A 111 -14.10 -7.77 -23.84
C GLY A 111 -14.62 -8.53 -25.04
N SER A 112 -15.33 -9.62 -24.88
CA SER A 112 -15.80 -10.43 -26.01
C SER A 112 -17.32 -10.67 -26.01
N GLY A 113 -18.04 -10.25 -24.95
CA GLY A 113 -19.50 -10.35 -24.86
C GLY A 113 -20.19 -8.99 -25.07
N ALA A 114 -21.51 -9.03 -25.30
CA ALA A 114 -22.33 -7.84 -25.29
C ALA A 114 -22.36 -7.28 -23.85
N LEU A 115 -21.77 -6.12 -23.64
CA LEU A 115 -21.91 -5.38 -22.38
C LEU A 115 -23.37 -4.93 -22.24
N ILE A 116 -23.95 -5.12 -21.07
CA ILE A 116 -25.35 -4.82 -20.79
C ILE A 116 -25.39 -3.76 -19.69
N GLU A 117 -26.23 -2.74 -19.87
CA GLU A 117 -26.49 -1.74 -18.82
C GLU A 117 -27.06 -2.42 -17.57
N GLY A 118 -26.60 -1.99 -16.39
CA GLY A 118 -26.94 -2.61 -15.11
C GLY A 118 -26.12 -3.86 -14.77
N GLN A 119 -25.19 -4.31 -15.64
CA GLN A 119 -24.29 -5.40 -15.33
C GLN A 119 -23.12 -4.90 -14.46
N PRO A 120 -22.74 -5.62 -13.39
CA PRO A 120 -21.66 -5.21 -12.54
C PRO A 120 -20.30 -5.34 -13.26
N ILE A 121 -19.49 -4.29 -13.15
CA ILE A 121 -18.10 -4.25 -13.58
C ILE A 121 -17.19 -4.08 -12.36
N THR A 122 -16.18 -4.94 -12.24
CA THR A 122 -15.28 -4.99 -11.11
C THR A 122 -13.88 -4.58 -11.54
N VAL A 123 -13.33 -3.58 -10.85
CA VAL A 123 -11.90 -3.23 -10.99
C VAL A 123 -11.16 -3.77 -9.78
N THR A 124 -10.19 -4.63 -10.03
CA THR A 124 -9.31 -5.21 -9.00
C THR A 124 -7.90 -4.70 -9.17
N ILE A 125 -7.31 -4.21 -8.09
CA ILE A 125 -5.92 -3.76 -8.02
C ILE A 125 -5.16 -4.65 -7.05
N VAL A 126 -4.05 -5.21 -7.51
CA VAL A 126 -3.06 -5.91 -6.67
C VAL A 126 -1.80 -5.07 -6.63
N TYR A 127 -1.42 -4.64 -5.44
CA TYR A 127 -0.25 -3.80 -5.22
C TYR A 127 0.82 -4.53 -4.43
N GLN A 128 2.05 -4.50 -4.92
CA GLN A 128 3.22 -5.08 -4.28
C GLN A 128 3.88 -4.04 -3.36
N PHE A 129 3.60 -4.14 -2.07
CA PHE A 129 4.20 -3.28 -1.04
C PHE A 129 5.54 -3.84 -0.57
N GLN A 130 6.59 -3.01 -0.58
CA GLN A 130 7.93 -3.37 -0.09
C GLN A 130 8.13 -2.83 1.33
N MET A 131 8.37 -3.74 2.28
CA MET A 131 8.80 -3.38 3.64
C MET A 131 10.26 -2.93 3.64
N LEU A 132 10.58 -1.90 4.39
CA LEU A 132 11.94 -1.35 4.52
C LEU A 132 12.60 -1.66 5.86
N GLY A 133 11.80 -1.92 6.91
CA GLY A 133 12.27 -2.13 8.25
C GLY A 133 12.83 -3.54 8.51
N PRO A 134 13.35 -3.81 9.72
CA PRO A 134 13.92 -5.10 10.08
C PRO A 134 12.90 -6.25 10.01
N PHE A 135 11.60 -5.94 10.06
CA PHE A 135 10.53 -6.92 9.90
C PHE A 135 10.40 -7.47 8.48
N SER A 136 11.05 -6.86 7.48
CA SER A 136 11.12 -7.37 6.11
C SER A 136 11.70 -8.79 6.04
N VAL A 137 12.56 -9.17 6.99
CA VAL A 137 13.15 -10.52 7.09
C VAL A 137 12.10 -11.60 7.44
N ALA A 138 11.02 -11.21 8.13
CA ALA A 138 9.95 -12.13 8.54
C ALA A 138 8.94 -12.43 7.41
N VAL A 139 9.01 -11.69 6.30
CA VAL A 139 8.09 -11.82 5.17
C VAL A 139 8.86 -12.32 3.94
N PRO A 140 8.31 -13.27 3.16
CA PRO A 140 8.97 -13.75 1.94
C PRO A 140 9.34 -12.58 1.00
N ASN A 141 10.62 -12.47 0.67
CA ASN A 141 11.20 -11.38 -0.14
C ASN A 141 10.95 -9.96 0.40
N GLY A 142 10.52 -9.81 1.66
CA GLY A 142 10.14 -8.51 2.26
C GLY A 142 8.95 -7.84 1.60
N GLN A 143 8.06 -8.60 0.94
CA GLN A 143 6.97 -8.08 0.12
C GLN A 143 5.61 -8.53 0.64
N LEU A 144 4.68 -7.58 0.74
CA LEU A 144 3.27 -7.83 1.02
C LEU A 144 2.42 -7.46 -0.20
N TYR A 145 1.38 -8.25 -0.46
CA TYR A 145 0.45 -7.98 -1.55
C TYR A 145 -0.86 -7.46 -0.98
N PHE A 146 -1.18 -6.22 -1.31
CA PHE A 146 -2.47 -5.61 -0.98
C PHE A 146 -3.41 -5.77 -2.17
N LYS A 147 -4.63 -6.19 -1.88
CA LYS A 147 -5.68 -6.32 -2.90
C LYS A 147 -6.82 -5.37 -2.56
N ALA A 148 -7.18 -4.52 -3.50
CA ALA A 148 -8.37 -3.68 -3.45
C ALA A 148 -9.28 -4.04 -4.62
N HIS A 149 -10.59 -3.92 -4.44
CA HIS A 149 -11.56 -4.08 -5.51
C HIS A 149 -12.71 -3.11 -5.31
N ALA A 150 -13.24 -2.64 -6.41
CA ALA A 150 -14.45 -1.84 -6.44
C ALA A 150 -15.39 -2.36 -7.54
N VAL A 151 -16.66 -2.35 -7.27
CA VAL A 151 -17.72 -2.80 -8.18
C VAL A 151 -18.66 -1.63 -8.46
N GLN A 152 -19.01 -1.44 -9.72
CA GLN A 152 -20.01 -0.48 -10.15
C GLN A 152 -20.87 -1.11 -11.26
N ASP A 153 -22.12 -0.71 -11.34
CA ASP A 153 -22.99 -1.14 -12.43
C ASP A 153 -22.72 -0.29 -13.67
N ILE A 154 -22.73 -0.92 -14.84
CA ILE A 154 -22.56 -0.25 -16.13
C ILE A 154 -23.74 0.68 -16.37
N LEU A 155 -23.46 1.97 -16.53
CA LEU A 155 -24.48 3.02 -16.71
C LEU A 155 -24.78 3.32 -18.17
N ASP A 156 -23.79 3.16 -19.07
CA ASP A 156 -23.90 3.46 -20.49
C ASP A 156 -23.01 2.52 -21.31
N VAL A 157 -23.56 1.98 -22.38
CA VAL A 157 -22.83 1.08 -23.32
C VAL A 157 -22.67 1.77 -24.68
N LYS A 158 -22.09 2.97 -24.72
CA LYS A 158 -21.75 3.64 -25.99
C LYS A 158 -20.58 3.01 -26.72
#